data_4d2ee23e6f9666d92fd21e5ec1c45adf
#
_entry.id   4d2ee23e6f9666d92fd21e5ec1c45adf
#
_cell.length_a   1.000
_cell.length_b   1.000
_cell.length_c   1.000
_cell.angle_alpha   90.00
_cell.angle_beta   90.00
_cell.angle_gamma   90.00
#
_symmetry.space_group_name_H-M   'P 1'
#
loop_
_entity.id
_entity.type
_entity.pdbx_description
1 polymer ?
#
loop_
_entity_poly.entity_id
_entity_poly.type
_entity_poly.pdbx_seq_one_letter_code
_entity_poly.pdbx_strand_id
1 'polypeptide(L)'
;MDSLSVVILAFAILIVVTVLFGVQIVRQSQTALIERLGKYNRTLGPGLHIIIPFIERVVKRVPIFERQIAGDKFRAITRDNVQIEIKVAILFRVVDAARFTYRIEGPDDRKGLGFLAAPGGPSRVNLAIDTIVQGTVRSLIGKTDLDGVQSNRAQLSAEIETELETVSAEWGIVLTRVEITEVEVGDLETLDIMKKQLNAERQRRADILVAEGQKQARQLEAEGKLYAAQKEADGKRILAEAEAYAVSVLSSAIAQGGSTAVEFEIRKLQAQAMKDIAQGSNGKVFVVPSDVLSSLGGAITRVLGRD
;
A
#
# COMPACT_ATOMS: atom_id res chain seq x y z
N MET A 1 -36.46 -74.94 30.40
CA MET A 1 -35.33 -74.10 30.29
C MET A 1 -34.66 -74.09 31.65
N ASP A 2 -33.43 -74.59 31.72
CA ASP A 2 -32.75 -74.72 33.01
C ASP A 2 -32.42 -73.30 33.52
N SER A 3 -32.54 -73.13 34.83
CA SER A 3 -32.31 -71.84 35.49
C SER A 3 -30.93 -71.19 35.08
N LEU A 4 -29.93 -72.03 34.76
CA LEU A 4 -28.61 -71.65 34.26
C LEU A 4 -28.71 -71.03 32.85
N SER A 5 -29.52 -71.56 31.94
CA SER A 5 -29.65 -71.00 30.57
C SER A 5 -30.38 -69.66 30.57
N VAL A 6 -31.30 -69.42 31.46
CA VAL A 6 -31.97 -68.13 31.64
C VAL A 6 -31.00 -67.04 32.15
N VAL A 7 -30.14 -67.39 33.11
CA VAL A 7 -29.12 -66.51 33.65
C VAL A 7 -28.07 -66.12 32.56
N ILE A 8 -27.64 -67.13 31.77
CA ILE A 8 -26.67 -66.86 30.66
C ILE A 8 -27.29 -65.93 29.60
N LEU A 9 -28.60 -66.21 29.27
CA LEU A 9 -29.30 -65.36 28.29
C LEU A 9 -29.47 -63.89 28.79
N ALA A 10 -29.85 -63.75 30.07
CA ALA A 10 -30.01 -62.44 30.69
C ALA A 10 -28.66 -61.66 30.72
N PHE A 11 -27.58 -62.37 31.02
CA PHE A 11 -26.25 -61.77 31.03
C PHE A 11 -25.79 -61.40 29.60
N ALA A 12 -26.03 -62.20 28.57
CA ALA A 12 -25.76 -61.89 27.18
C ALA A 12 -26.56 -60.67 26.70
N ILE A 13 -27.84 -60.59 27.05
CA ILE A 13 -28.70 -59.44 26.74
C ILE A 13 -28.16 -58.18 27.42
N LEU A 14 -27.72 -58.25 28.67
CA LEU A 14 -27.16 -57.16 29.42
C LEU A 14 -25.87 -56.64 28.75
N ILE A 15 -25.00 -57.54 28.28
CA ILE A 15 -23.78 -57.17 27.55
C ILE A 15 -24.15 -56.47 26.24
N VAL A 16 -25.05 -57.03 25.44
CA VAL A 16 -25.49 -56.43 24.18
C VAL A 16 -26.05 -55.03 24.39
N VAL A 17 -26.94 -54.86 25.38
CA VAL A 17 -27.51 -53.57 25.74
C VAL A 17 -26.43 -52.60 26.17
N THR A 18 -25.49 -53.03 27.00
CA THR A 18 -24.36 -52.20 27.45
C THR A 18 -23.48 -51.72 26.28
N VAL A 19 -23.19 -52.61 25.33
CA VAL A 19 -22.41 -52.26 24.12
C VAL A 19 -23.19 -51.28 23.25
N LEU A 20 -24.48 -51.49 23.03
CA LEU A 20 -25.34 -50.60 22.24
C LEU A 20 -25.43 -49.18 22.84
N PHE A 21 -25.56 -49.07 24.15
CA PHE A 21 -25.52 -47.78 24.84
C PHE A 21 -24.13 -47.14 24.89
N GLY A 22 -23.05 -47.92 24.70
CA GLY A 22 -21.69 -47.48 24.67
C GLY A 22 -21.23 -46.85 23.34
N VAL A 23 -22.00 -47.07 22.25
CA VAL A 23 -21.62 -46.54 20.94
C VAL A 23 -21.86 -45.04 20.86
N GLN A 24 -20.83 -44.32 20.56
CA GLN A 24 -20.87 -42.84 20.35
C GLN A 24 -20.35 -42.50 18.97
N ILE A 25 -21.14 -41.73 18.20
CA ILE A 25 -20.76 -41.21 16.90
C ILE A 25 -20.40 -39.73 17.07
N VAL A 26 -19.15 -39.35 16.74
CA VAL A 26 -18.67 -37.99 16.75
C VAL A 26 -18.62 -37.48 15.32
N ARG A 27 -19.23 -36.33 15.04
CA ARG A 27 -19.24 -35.69 13.71
C ARG A 27 -17.85 -35.16 13.38
N GLN A 28 -17.52 -35.06 12.08
CA GLN A 28 -16.20 -34.63 11.60
C GLN A 28 -15.81 -33.22 12.05
N SER A 29 -16.78 -32.36 12.28
CA SER A 29 -16.52 -30.97 12.72
C SER A 29 -16.49 -30.77 14.23
N GLN A 30 -16.50 -31.88 15.02
CA GLN A 30 -16.59 -31.82 16.46
C GLN A 30 -15.61 -32.81 17.10
N THR A 31 -15.28 -32.54 18.35
CA THR A 31 -14.51 -33.42 19.23
C THR A 31 -15.31 -33.60 20.52
N ALA A 32 -15.38 -34.82 21.02
CA ALA A 32 -16.10 -35.13 22.24
C ALA A 32 -15.16 -35.39 23.42
N LEU A 33 -15.42 -34.74 24.54
CA LEU A 33 -14.67 -34.90 25.78
C LEU A 33 -15.33 -36.00 26.65
N ILE A 34 -14.49 -36.94 27.09
CA ILE A 34 -14.92 -38.05 27.92
C ILE A 34 -14.36 -37.90 29.35
N GLU A 35 -15.27 -37.94 30.30
CA GLU A 35 -14.93 -38.08 31.70
C GLU A 35 -15.22 -39.50 32.19
N ARG A 36 -14.33 -39.99 33.06
CA ARG A 36 -14.51 -41.22 33.81
C ARG A 36 -14.65 -40.87 35.30
N LEU A 37 -15.79 -41.16 35.86
CA LEU A 37 -16.09 -40.86 37.28
C LEU A 37 -15.78 -39.42 37.68
N GLY A 38 -16.08 -38.46 36.80
CA GLY A 38 -15.86 -37.01 37.03
C GLY A 38 -14.44 -36.49 36.75
N LYS A 39 -13.51 -37.35 36.30
CA LYS A 39 -12.15 -36.92 35.92
C LYS A 39 -12.00 -37.02 34.40
N TYR A 40 -11.37 -36.01 33.78
CA TYR A 40 -11.01 -36.08 32.38
C TYR A 40 -10.18 -37.34 32.07
N ASN A 41 -10.60 -38.08 31.08
CA ASN A 41 -9.95 -39.30 30.65
C ASN A 41 -9.29 -39.15 29.27
N ARG A 42 -10.12 -38.83 28.26
CA ARG A 42 -9.66 -38.73 26.86
C ARG A 42 -10.58 -37.85 26.03
N THR A 43 -10.03 -37.43 24.87
CA THR A 43 -10.76 -36.70 23.86
C THR A 43 -11.00 -37.63 22.66
N LEU A 44 -12.25 -37.71 22.18
CA LEU A 44 -12.63 -38.51 21.02
C LEU A 44 -12.66 -37.61 19.79
N GLY A 45 -11.88 -37.95 18.77
CA GLY A 45 -11.94 -37.35 17.44
C GLY A 45 -13.20 -37.77 16.67
N PRO A 46 -13.36 -37.32 15.42
CA PRO A 46 -14.44 -37.73 14.54
C PRO A 46 -14.42 -39.24 14.29
N GLY A 47 -15.60 -39.83 14.23
CA GLY A 47 -15.77 -41.27 13.94
C GLY A 47 -16.64 -41.98 14.96
N LEU A 48 -16.62 -43.33 14.88
CA LEU A 48 -17.33 -44.22 15.76
C LEU A 48 -16.43 -44.64 16.92
N HIS A 49 -16.91 -44.43 18.15
CA HIS A 49 -16.18 -44.74 19.37
C HIS A 49 -17.05 -45.51 20.32
N ILE A 50 -16.44 -46.36 21.15
CA ILE A 50 -17.09 -47.10 22.18
C ILE A 50 -16.66 -46.56 23.53
N ILE A 51 -17.62 -46.20 24.37
CA ILE A 51 -17.43 -45.76 25.75
C ILE A 51 -18.03 -46.79 26.69
N ILE A 52 -17.54 -46.83 27.93
CA ILE A 52 -18.06 -47.72 28.95
C ILE A 52 -19.27 -47.00 29.62
N PRO A 53 -20.53 -47.41 29.36
CA PRO A 53 -21.66 -46.74 29.95
C PRO A 53 -21.58 -46.84 31.48
N PHE A 54 -22.19 -45.87 32.18
CA PHE A 54 -22.17 -45.68 33.65
C PHE A 54 -20.85 -45.20 34.23
N ILE A 55 -19.70 -45.58 33.67
CA ILE A 55 -18.35 -45.17 34.14
C ILE A 55 -17.83 -43.98 33.34
N GLU A 56 -18.03 -44.00 32.03
CA GLU A 56 -17.62 -42.95 31.10
C GLU A 56 -18.84 -42.17 30.60
N ARG A 57 -18.71 -40.85 30.55
CA ARG A 57 -19.74 -39.98 29.97
C ARG A 57 -19.17 -38.98 29.01
N VAL A 58 -19.91 -38.61 27.98
CA VAL A 58 -19.61 -37.46 27.12
C VAL A 58 -20.01 -36.21 27.87
N VAL A 59 -19.05 -35.39 28.24
CA VAL A 59 -19.27 -34.15 28.97
C VAL A 59 -19.66 -33.02 28.03
N LYS A 60 -18.94 -32.90 26.93
CA LYS A 60 -19.15 -31.85 25.94
C LYS A 60 -18.71 -32.28 24.57
N ARG A 61 -19.39 -31.76 23.55
CA ARG A 61 -18.98 -31.82 22.16
C ARG A 61 -18.55 -30.43 21.73
N VAL A 62 -17.24 -30.26 21.46
CA VAL A 62 -16.62 -28.99 21.11
C VAL A 62 -16.44 -28.91 19.60
N PRO A 63 -16.99 -27.88 18.93
CA PRO A 63 -16.75 -27.68 17.52
C PRO A 63 -15.29 -27.23 17.29
N ILE A 64 -14.64 -27.84 16.28
CA ILE A 64 -13.24 -27.58 15.91
C ILE A 64 -13.10 -26.75 14.64
N PHE A 65 -14.22 -26.38 13.99
CA PHE A 65 -14.20 -25.49 12.83
C PHE A 65 -13.94 -24.04 13.25
N GLU A 66 -13.52 -23.23 12.29
CA GLU A 66 -13.33 -21.80 12.52
C GLU A 66 -14.63 -21.10 12.88
N ARG A 67 -14.54 -20.26 13.89
CA ARG A 67 -15.66 -19.44 14.37
C ARG A 67 -15.24 -17.99 14.42
N GLN A 68 -16.16 -17.12 14.06
CA GLN A 68 -15.98 -15.68 14.17
C GLN A 68 -16.69 -15.15 15.41
N ILE A 69 -15.99 -14.30 16.13
CA ILE A 69 -16.56 -13.42 17.14
C ILE A 69 -16.51 -12.01 16.57
N ALA A 70 -17.67 -11.39 16.38
CA ALA A 70 -17.73 -9.96 16.14
C ALA A 70 -17.80 -9.31 17.53
N GLY A 71 -16.72 -8.68 17.96
CA GLY A 71 -16.70 -7.95 19.20
C GLY A 71 -17.62 -6.72 19.15
N ASP A 72 -18.03 -6.25 20.31
CA ASP A 72 -18.76 -4.99 20.45
C ASP A 72 -17.81 -3.81 20.20
N LYS A 73 -18.38 -2.65 19.82
CA LYS A 73 -17.61 -1.41 19.72
C LYS A 73 -17.10 -1.01 21.12
N PHE A 74 -15.84 -0.71 21.23
CA PHE A 74 -15.25 -0.19 22.47
C PHE A 74 -14.42 1.05 22.21
N ARG A 75 -14.19 1.82 23.26
CA ARG A 75 -13.45 3.07 23.20
C ARG A 75 -11.98 2.87 23.55
N ALA A 76 -11.12 3.53 22.79
CA ALA A 76 -9.69 3.61 23.07
C ALA A 76 -9.22 5.05 22.85
N ILE A 77 -8.08 5.40 23.46
CA ILE A 77 -7.44 6.71 23.31
C ILE A 77 -6.09 6.47 22.66
N THR A 78 -5.84 7.16 21.56
CA THR A 78 -4.57 7.10 20.83
C THR A 78 -3.48 7.88 21.56
N ARG A 79 -2.21 7.71 21.13
CA ARG A 79 -1.05 8.43 21.69
C ARG A 79 -1.19 9.95 21.58
N ASP A 80 -1.80 10.44 20.51
CA ASP A 80 -2.11 11.85 20.24
C ASP A 80 -3.38 12.34 20.97
N ASN A 81 -3.85 11.56 21.98
CA ASN A 81 -4.98 11.88 22.85
C ASN A 81 -6.34 12.00 22.14
N VAL A 82 -6.53 11.30 21.03
CA VAL A 82 -7.81 11.25 20.32
C VAL A 82 -8.61 10.03 20.79
N GLN A 83 -9.88 10.27 21.17
CA GLN A 83 -10.79 9.19 21.50
C GLN A 83 -11.36 8.58 20.22
N ILE A 84 -11.21 7.27 20.09
CA ILE A 84 -11.74 6.50 18.95
C ILE A 84 -12.63 5.36 19.43
N GLU A 85 -13.62 5.03 18.63
CA GLU A 85 -14.44 3.82 18.78
C GLU A 85 -13.99 2.77 17.75
N ILE A 86 -13.72 1.57 18.24
CA ILE A 86 -13.13 0.51 17.44
C ILE A 86 -13.98 -0.73 17.54
N LYS A 87 -14.10 -1.44 16.42
CA LYS A 87 -14.71 -2.75 16.36
C LYS A 87 -13.71 -3.74 15.78
N VAL A 88 -13.56 -4.88 16.46
CA VAL A 88 -12.61 -5.94 16.09
C VAL A 88 -13.38 -7.23 15.81
N ALA A 89 -13.07 -7.86 14.71
CA ALA A 89 -13.55 -9.20 14.38
C ALA A 89 -12.42 -10.21 14.60
N ILE A 90 -12.72 -11.31 15.25
CA ILE A 90 -11.75 -12.34 15.62
C ILE A 90 -12.18 -13.66 15.03
N LEU A 91 -11.32 -14.29 14.24
CA LEU A 91 -11.48 -15.67 13.79
C LEU A 91 -10.60 -16.58 14.62
N PHE A 92 -11.18 -17.61 15.19
CA PHE A 92 -10.46 -18.58 15.98
C PHE A 92 -10.97 -19.99 15.76
N ARG A 93 -10.13 -20.97 16.06
CA ARG A 93 -10.49 -22.39 16.08
C ARG A 93 -9.97 -23.05 17.35
N VAL A 94 -10.68 -24.08 17.80
CA VAL A 94 -10.26 -24.88 18.95
C VAL A 94 -9.31 -25.98 18.48
N VAL A 95 -8.13 -26.05 19.09
CA VAL A 95 -7.12 -27.08 18.82
C VAL A 95 -7.09 -28.10 19.96
N ASP A 96 -7.17 -27.64 21.19
CA ASP A 96 -7.24 -28.50 22.38
C ASP A 96 -8.60 -28.31 23.07
N ALA A 97 -9.50 -29.25 22.80
CA ALA A 97 -10.85 -29.19 23.34
C ALA A 97 -10.87 -29.36 24.89
N ALA A 98 -9.88 -30.05 25.47
CA ALA A 98 -9.82 -30.25 26.92
C ALA A 98 -9.42 -28.93 27.61
N ARG A 99 -8.35 -28.29 27.17
CA ARG A 99 -7.96 -26.98 27.71
C ARG A 99 -9.05 -25.94 27.53
N PHE A 100 -9.66 -25.90 26.33
CA PHE A 100 -10.75 -25.00 26.03
C PHE A 100 -11.92 -25.15 27.00
N THR A 101 -12.37 -26.40 27.26
CA THR A 101 -13.52 -26.64 28.10
C THR A 101 -13.21 -26.40 29.57
N TYR A 102 -12.11 -26.95 30.09
CA TYR A 102 -11.86 -26.93 31.53
C TYR A 102 -11.23 -25.59 32.03
N ARG A 103 -10.61 -24.81 31.17
CA ARG A 103 -10.05 -23.51 31.60
C ARG A 103 -11.03 -22.35 31.43
N ILE A 104 -11.86 -22.34 30.39
CA ILE A 104 -12.65 -21.15 30.07
C ILE A 104 -14.16 -21.42 30.04
N GLU A 105 -14.59 -22.43 29.29
CA GLU A 105 -16.00 -22.59 29.02
C GLU A 105 -16.77 -23.29 30.18
N GLY A 106 -16.07 -24.13 30.91
CA GLY A 106 -16.65 -25.02 31.91
C GLY A 106 -17.37 -26.20 31.31
N PRO A 107 -17.61 -27.26 32.08
CA PRO A 107 -18.42 -28.40 31.69
C PRO A 107 -19.86 -27.96 31.41
N ASP A 108 -20.54 -28.66 30.50
CA ASP A 108 -21.93 -28.36 30.12
C ASP A 108 -22.89 -28.85 31.21
N ASP A 109 -22.89 -28.18 32.35
CA ASP A 109 -23.77 -28.49 33.49
C ASP A 109 -25.21 -27.99 33.23
N ARG A 110 -25.86 -28.55 32.19
CA ARG A 110 -27.29 -28.29 31.95
C ARG A 110 -28.20 -28.75 33.10
N LYS A 111 -27.67 -29.41 34.10
CA LYS A 111 -28.46 -29.97 35.22
C LYS A 111 -28.32 -29.22 36.54
N GLY A 112 -27.34 -28.32 36.72
CA GLY A 112 -27.07 -27.76 38.04
C GLY A 112 -27.32 -26.26 38.22
N LEU A 113 -26.96 -25.41 37.27
CA LEU A 113 -27.08 -23.94 37.38
C LEU A 113 -27.45 -23.27 36.04
N GLY A 114 -27.77 -24.03 35.00
CA GLY A 114 -28.16 -23.56 33.66
C GLY A 114 -29.44 -22.70 33.61
N PHE A 115 -30.12 -22.56 34.74
CA PHE A 115 -31.27 -21.68 34.92
C PHE A 115 -30.87 -20.18 34.88
N LEU A 116 -29.63 -19.85 35.21
CA LEU A 116 -29.14 -18.45 35.23
C LEU A 116 -28.43 -18.02 33.95
N ALA A 117 -28.11 -18.93 33.05
CA ALA A 117 -27.61 -18.59 31.72
C ALA A 117 -28.81 -18.48 30.76
N ALA A 118 -29.18 -17.25 30.38
CA ALA A 118 -30.22 -17.04 29.38
C ALA A 118 -29.92 -17.85 28.12
N PRO A 119 -30.87 -18.62 27.58
CA PRO A 119 -30.68 -19.35 26.34
C PRO A 119 -30.41 -18.33 25.23
N GLY A 120 -29.17 -18.32 24.68
CA GLY A 120 -28.77 -17.41 23.63
C GLY A 120 -27.79 -16.30 24.05
N GLY A 121 -27.37 -16.25 25.31
CA GLY A 121 -26.31 -15.33 25.73
C GLY A 121 -24.95 -15.67 25.12
N PRO A 122 -24.04 -14.68 25.00
CA PRO A 122 -22.68 -14.93 24.51
C PRO A 122 -22.01 -16.01 25.37
N SER A 123 -21.34 -16.96 24.73
CA SER A 123 -20.53 -17.97 25.41
C SER A 123 -19.54 -17.28 26.34
N ARG A 124 -19.31 -17.83 27.54
CA ARG A 124 -18.29 -17.32 28.47
C ARG A 124 -16.93 -17.13 27.79
N VAL A 125 -16.63 -18.01 26.84
CA VAL A 125 -15.43 -17.94 26.01
C VAL A 125 -15.41 -16.69 25.14
N ASN A 126 -16.52 -16.38 24.47
CA ASN A 126 -16.59 -15.20 23.61
C ASN A 126 -16.37 -13.92 24.43
N LEU A 127 -16.96 -13.85 25.62
CA LEU A 127 -16.77 -12.71 26.51
C LEU A 127 -15.33 -12.61 27.04
N ALA A 128 -14.70 -13.74 27.38
CA ALA A 128 -13.31 -13.76 27.86
C ALA A 128 -12.34 -13.34 26.74
N ILE A 129 -12.50 -13.89 25.54
CA ILE A 129 -11.69 -13.52 24.37
C ILE A 129 -11.87 -12.03 24.06
N ASP A 130 -13.11 -11.56 23.98
CA ASP A 130 -13.42 -10.16 23.70
C ASP A 130 -12.79 -9.21 24.71
N THR A 131 -12.86 -9.53 26.01
CA THR A 131 -12.27 -8.71 27.07
C THR A 131 -10.75 -8.60 26.95
N ILE A 132 -10.06 -9.70 26.65
CA ILE A 132 -8.60 -9.69 26.52
C ILE A 132 -8.18 -8.98 25.25
N VAL A 133 -8.87 -9.23 24.14
CA VAL A 133 -8.62 -8.55 22.87
C VAL A 133 -8.81 -7.04 23.02
N GLN A 134 -9.91 -6.60 23.64
CA GLN A 134 -10.13 -5.18 23.92
C GLN A 134 -9.00 -4.57 24.77
N GLY A 135 -8.50 -5.29 25.77
CA GLY A 135 -7.38 -4.86 26.59
C GLY A 135 -6.08 -4.70 25.80
N THR A 136 -5.74 -5.70 25.00
CA THR A 136 -4.54 -5.70 24.13
C THR A 136 -4.62 -4.62 23.07
N VAL A 137 -5.74 -4.52 22.37
CA VAL A 137 -5.98 -3.50 21.35
C VAL A 137 -5.89 -2.10 21.95
N ARG A 138 -6.51 -1.87 23.12
CA ARG A 138 -6.41 -0.57 23.81
C ARG A 138 -4.97 -0.22 24.19
N SER A 139 -4.18 -1.20 24.62
CA SER A 139 -2.77 -0.99 24.93
C SER A 139 -1.93 -0.61 23.71
N LEU A 140 -2.14 -1.29 22.57
CA LEU A 140 -1.41 -1.01 21.31
C LEU A 140 -1.81 0.33 20.71
N ILE A 141 -3.10 0.64 20.72
CA ILE A 141 -3.62 1.93 20.23
C ILE A 141 -3.10 3.09 21.06
N GLY A 142 -2.99 2.93 22.38
CA GLY A 142 -2.38 3.95 23.25
C GLY A 142 -0.91 4.27 22.92
N LYS A 143 -0.24 3.41 22.17
CA LYS A 143 1.13 3.61 21.67
C LYS A 143 1.20 4.19 20.26
N THR A 144 0.06 4.23 19.54
CA THR A 144 -0.04 4.58 18.11
C THR A 144 -0.84 5.86 17.93
N ASP A 145 -0.45 6.72 16.99
CA ASP A 145 -1.22 7.90 16.62
C ASP A 145 -2.42 7.52 15.76
N LEU A 146 -3.42 8.39 15.67
CA LEU A 146 -4.63 8.14 14.87
C LEU A 146 -4.31 7.84 13.39
N ASP A 147 -3.39 8.57 12.79
CA ASP A 147 -2.98 8.34 11.39
C ASP A 147 -2.36 6.94 11.23
N GLY A 148 -1.56 6.49 12.19
CA GLY A 148 -1.00 5.15 12.23
C GLY A 148 -2.07 4.05 12.36
N VAL A 149 -3.11 4.28 13.18
CA VAL A 149 -4.22 3.34 13.31
C VAL A 149 -5.03 3.22 12.01
N GLN A 150 -5.16 4.30 11.26
CA GLN A 150 -5.90 4.28 9.99
C GLN A 150 -5.08 3.72 8.81
N SER A 151 -3.79 4.09 8.74
CA SER A 151 -2.90 3.71 7.63
C SER A 151 -2.30 2.31 7.76
N ASN A 152 -1.99 1.87 9.00
CA ASN A 152 -1.24 0.64 9.27
C ASN A 152 -2.07 -0.46 9.93
N ARG A 153 -3.37 -0.58 9.59
CA ARG A 153 -4.29 -1.57 10.18
C ARG A 153 -3.76 -3.00 10.11
N ALA A 154 -3.14 -3.38 9.00
CA ALA A 154 -2.60 -4.73 8.81
C ALA A 154 -1.45 -5.04 9.79
N GLN A 155 -0.56 -4.07 10.02
CA GLN A 155 0.52 -4.21 10.98
C GLN A 155 0.00 -4.31 12.41
N LEU A 156 -0.96 -3.45 12.79
CA LEU A 156 -1.60 -3.51 14.10
C LEU A 156 -2.32 -4.84 14.33
N SER A 157 -3.01 -5.38 13.32
CA SER A 157 -3.65 -6.70 13.41
C SER A 157 -2.62 -7.80 13.67
N ALA A 158 -1.48 -7.78 13.00
CA ALA A 158 -0.40 -8.75 13.22
C ALA A 158 0.24 -8.62 14.61
N GLU A 159 0.42 -7.40 15.12
CA GLU A 159 0.91 -7.16 16.48
C GLU A 159 -0.08 -7.69 17.53
N ILE A 160 -1.39 -7.47 17.32
CA ILE A 160 -2.46 -8.00 18.19
C ILE A 160 -2.44 -9.53 18.17
N GLU A 161 -2.31 -10.15 17.00
CA GLU A 161 -2.22 -11.61 16.87
C GLU A 161 -1.04 -12.17 17.67
N THR A 162 0.13 -11.55 17.55
CA THR A 162 1.36 -11.97 18.26
C THR A 162 1.21 -11.86 19.78
N GLU A 163 0.67 -10.75 20.28
CA GLU A 163 0.45 -10.53 21.73
C GLU A 163 -0.57 -11.54 22.30
N LEU A 164 -1.59 -11.89 21.51
CA LEU A 164 -2.63 -12.81 21.93
C LEU A 164 -2.25 -14.28 21.77
N GLU A 165 -1.22 -14.63 21.01
CA GLU A 165 -0.82 -16.00 20.72
C GLU A 165 -0.54 -16.79 22.00
N THR A 166 0.19 -16.21 22.93
CA THR A 166 0.55 -16.85 24.21
C THR A 166 -0.69 -17.18 25.04
N VAL A 167 -1.62 -16.24 25.15
CA VAL A 167 -2.84 -16.42 25.96
C VAL A 167 -3.78 -17.40 25.29
N SER A 168 -3.92 -17.31 23.95
CA SER A 168 -4.78 -18.21 23.19
C SER A 168 -4.31 -19.65 23.26
N ALA A 169 -3.00 -19.88 23.20
CA ALA A 169 -2.40 -21.22 23.34
C ALA A 169 -2.68 -21.85 24.70
N GLU A 170 -2.66 -21.09 25.78
CA GLU A 170 -3.03 -21.58 27.11
C GLU A 170 -4.48 -22.07 27.19
N TRP A 171 -5.36 -21.47 26.40
CA TRP A 171 -6.78 -21.80 26.34
C TRP A 171 -7.11 -22.92 25.36
N GLY A 172 -6.10 -23.41 24.63
CA GLY A 172 -6.26 -24.46 23.62
C GLY A 172 -6.98 -23.98 22.37
N ILE A 173 -6.90 -22.67 22.08
CA ILE A 173 -7.41 -22.05 20.86
C ILE A 173 -6.26 -21.47 20.04
N VAL A 174 -6.47 -21.36 18.75
CA VAL A 174 -5.57 -20.66 17.83
C VAL A 174 -6.37 -19.55 17.17
N LEU A 175 -5.85 -18.33 17.25
CA LEU A 175 -6.39 -17.20 16.52
C LEU A 175 -5.93 -17.33 15.07
N THR A 176 -6.87 -17.44 14.14
CA THR A 176 -6.54 -17.53 12.71
C THR A 176 -6.37 -16.15 12.12
N ARG A 177 -7.16 -15.18 12.59
CA ARG A 177 -7.12 -13.81 12.12
C ARG A 177 -7.77 -12.85 13.12
N VAL A 178 -7.17 -11.69 13.28
CA VAL A 178 -7.75 -10.55 13.99
C VAL A 178 -7.84 -9.37 13.02
N GLU A 179 -9.02 -8.83 12.83
CA GLU A 179 -9.25 -7.72 11.90
C GLU A 179 -9.90 -6.54 12.62
N ILE A 180 -9.32 -5.36 12.42
CA ILE A 180 -9.94 -4.10 12.82
C ILE A 180 -10.95 -3.71 11.75
N THR A 181 -12.25 -3.89 12.05
CA THR A 181 -13.34 -3.72 11.09
C THR A 181 -13.73 -2.25 10.94
N GLU A 182 -13.88 -1.55 12.06
CA GLU A 182 -14.32 -0.16 12.10
C GLU A 182 -13.42 0.64 13.03
N VAL A 183 -13.08 1.85 12.60
CA VAL A 183 -12.39 2.86 13.42
C VAL A 183 -13.12 4.17 13.19
N GLU A 184 -13.81 4.65 14.22
CA GLU A 184 -14.55 5.90 14.19
C GLU A 184 -13.99 6.84 15.25
N VAL A 185 -13.93 8.13 14.97
CA VAL A 185 -13.55 9.12 15.97
C VAL A 185 -14.78 9.48 16.80
N GLY A 186 -14.68 9.27 18.10
CA GLY A 186 -15.82 9.36 19.01
C GLY A 186 -16.33 10.77 19.29
N ASP A 187 -15.52 11.80 19.01
CA ASP A 187 -15.88 13.19 19.25
C ASP A 187 -15.90 14.00 17.93
N LEU A 188 -17.07 14.50 17.58
CA LEU A 188 -17.30 15.29 16.36
C LEU A 188 -16.54 16.62 16.38
N GLU A 189 -16.38 17.25 17.54
CA GLU A 189 -15.67 18.52 17.68
C GLU A 189 -14.16 18.32 17.47
N THR A 190 -13.59 17.29 18.08
CA THR A 190 -12.20 16.88 17.88
C THR A 190 -11.95 16.51 16.42
N LEU A 191 -12.89 15.83 15.77
CA LEU A 191 -12.83 15.46 14.35
C LEU A 191 -12.75 16.70 13.44
N ASP A 192 -13.53 17.74 13.74
CA ASP A 192 -13.54 18.98 12.93
C ASP A 192 -12.24 19.77 13.11
N ILE A 193 -11.73 19.85 14.33
CA ILE A 193 -10.43 20.49 14.63
C ILE A 193 -9.30 19.73 13.92
N MET A 194 -9.27 18.41 14.00
CA MET A 194 -8.27 17.59 13.32
C MET A 194 -8.33 17.71 11.81
N LYS A 195 -9.54 17.70 11.21
CA LYS A 195 -9.70 17.92 9.77
C LYS A 195 -9.15 19.28 9.35
N LYS A 196 -9.40 20.33 10.12
CA LYS A 196 -8.85 21.66 9.86
C LYS A 196 -7.32 21.66 9.95
N GLN A 197 -6.76 21.04 10.98
CA GLN A 197 -5.31 20.92 11.16
C GLN A 197 -4.66 20.10 10.05
N LEU A 198 -5.23 18.95 9.70
CA LEU A 198 -4.73 18.09 8.62
C LEU A 198 -4.76 18.80 7.26
N ASN A 199 -5.86 19.53 6.98
CA ASN A 199 -5.99 20.32 5.77
C ASN A 199 -4.96 21.45 5.71
N ALA A 200 -4.73 22.14 6.83
CA ALA A 200 -3.69 23.18 6.91
C ALA A 200 -2.28 22.60 6.68
N GLU A 201 -1.99 21.44 7.25
CA GLU A 201 -0.71 20.75 7.05
C GLU A 201 -0.53 20.29 5.60
N ARG A 202 -1.57 19.71 5.00
CA ARG A 202 -1.55 19.32 3.57
C ARG A 202 -1.37 20.53 2.67
N GLN A 203 -2.06 21.63 2.96
CA GLN A 203 -1.92 22.88 2.21
C GLN A 203 -0.48 23.40 2.32
N ARG A 204 0.07 23.47 3.53
CA ARG A 204 1.46 23.89 3.75
C ARG A 204 2.46 23.02 2.98
N ARG A 205 2.29 21.71 3.00
CA ARG A 205 3.17 20.80 2.22
C ARG A 205 3.03 21.02 0.72
N ALA A 206 1.80 21.23 0.24
CA ALA A 206 1.56 21.55 -1.17
C ALA A 206 2.22 22.87 -1.57
N ASP A 207 2.11 23.92 -0.75
CA ASP A 207 2.73 25.23 -0.99
C ASP A 207 4.26 25.14 -1.04
N ILE A 208 4.87 24.35 -0.14
CA ILE A 208 6.32 24.09 -0.17
C ILE A 208 6.74 23.40 -1.46
N LEU A 209 6.03 22.34 -1.88
CA LEU A 209 6.33 21.62 -3.12
C LEU A 209 6.18 22.52 -4.36
N VAL A 210 5.15 23.36 -4.39
CA VAL A 210 4.95 24.34 -5.47
C VAL A 210 6.09 25.36 -5.48
N ALA A 211 6.49 25.89 -4.33
CA ALA A 211 7.59 26.85 -4.22
C ALA A 211 8.94 26.22 -4.63
N GLU A 212 9.20 24.99 -4.23
CA GLU A 212 10.39 24.25 -4.65
C GLU A 212 10.39 23.96 -6.16
N GLY A 213 9.25 23.56 -6.70
CA GLY A 213 9.08 23.36 -8.15
C GLY A 213 9.30 24.65 -8.94
N GLN A 214 8.77 25.78 -8.46
CA GLN A 214 9.02 27.09 -9.08
C GLN A 214 10.50 27.51 -9.00
N LYS A 215 11.16 27.26 -7.87
CA LYS A 215 12.59 27.52 -7.72
C LYS A 215 13.41 26.70 -8.71
N GLN A 216 13.14 25.40 -8.81
CA GLN A 216 13.80 24.52 -9.77
C GLN A 216 13.55 24.94 -11.22
N ALA A 217 12.30 25.29 -11.55
CA ALA A 217 11.95 25.76 -12.90
C ALA A 217 12.73 27.04 -13.27
N ARG A 218 12.83 28.02 -12.35
CA ARG A 218 13.63 29.26 -12.58
C ARG A 218 15.12 28.97 -12.70
N GLN A 219 15.65 28.01 -11.91
CA GLN A 219 17.06 27.61 -12.03
C GLN A 219 17.34 26.97 -13.39
N LEU A 220 16.51 26.01 -13.81
CA LEU A 220 16.66 25.37 -15.13
C LEU A 220 16.50 26.37 -16.29
N GLU A 221 15.58 27.32 -16.16
CA GLU A 221 15.42 28.40 -17.16
C GLU A 221 16.66 29.29 -17.23
N ALA A 222 17.23 29.67 -16.08
CA ALA A 222 18.44 30.47 -16.02
C ALA A 222 19.66 29.72 -16.59
N GLU A 223 19.81 28.44 -16.23
CA GLU A 223 20.84 27.56 -16.79
C GLU A 223 20.68 27.37 -18.29
N GLY A 224 19.44 27.17 -18.76
CA GLY A 224 19.15 27.11 -20.19
C GLY A 224 19.51 28.38 -20.96
N LYS A 225 19.19 29.55 -20.40
CA LYS A 225 19.57 30.84 -20.98
C LYS A 225 21.09 31.04 -20.99
N LEU A 226 21.77 30.67 -19.91
CA LEU A 226 23.25 30.72 -19.85
C LEU A 226 23.87 29.81 -20.89
N TYR A 227 23.41 28.58 -20.99
CA TYR A 227 23.88 27.62 -21.99
C TYR A 227 23.64 28.08 -23.41
N ALA A 228 22.46 28.62 -23.70
CA ALA A 228 22.15 29.20 -25.01
C ALA A 228 23.07 30.37 -25.37
N ALA A 229 23.29 31.29 -24.43
CA ALA A 229 24.21 32.41 -24.61
C ALA A 229 25.67 31.97 -24.82
N GLN A 230 26.12 30.97 -24.08
CA GLN A 230 27.45 30.38 -24.28
C GLN A 230 27.58 29.74 -25.67
N LYS A 231 26.57 28.98 -26.11
CA LYS A 231 26.60 28.38 -27.44
C LYS A 231 26.55 29.40 -28.57
N GLU A 232 25.79 30.47 -28.39
CA GLU A 232 25.77 31.59 -29.33
C GLU A 232 27.13 32.31 -29.41
N ALA A 233 27.76 32.56 -28.26
CA ALA A 233 29.11 33.16 -28.19
C ALA A 233 30.15 32.25 -28.83
N ASP A 234 30.13 30.93 -28.53
CA ASP A 234 31.00 29.94 -29.18
C ASP A 234 30.78 29.89 -30.70
N GLY A 235 29.52 29.92 -31.15
CA GLY A 235 29.17 29.97 -32.55
C GLY A 235 29.72 31.23 -33.23
N LYS A 236 29.57 32.41 -32.60
CA LYS A 236 30.14 33.66 -33.11
C LYS A 236 31.68 33.64 -33.15
N ARG A 237 32.34 33.04 -32.13
CA ARG A 237 33.80 32.88 -32.11
C ARG A 237 34.27 31.99 -33.26
N ILE A 238 33.63 30.84 -33.48
CA ILE A 238 33.97 29.90 -34.55
C ILE A 238 33.81 30.58 -35.93
N LEU A 239 32.73 31.35 -36.11
CA LEU A 239 32.51 32.11 -37.35
C LEU A 239 33.59 33.16 -37.55
N ALA A 240 33.94 33.94 -36.52
CA ALA A 240 34.99 34.93 -36.60
C ALA A 240 36.38 34.30 -36.85
N GLU A 241 36.69 33.16 -36.24
CA GLU A 241 37.91 32.40 -36.52
C GLU A 241 37.94 31.89 -37.97
N ALA A 242 36.83 31.40 -38.49
CA ALA A 242 36.71 30.95 -39.86
C ALA A 242 36.88 32.11 -40.86
N GLU A 243 36.27 33.28 -40.57
CA GLU A 243 36.43 34.51 -41.37
C GLU A 243 37.86 35.01 -41.34
N ALA A 244 38.50 35.07 -40.17
CA ALA A 244 39.90 35.46 -40.01
C ALA A 244 40.84 34.51 -40.78
N TYR A 245 40.56 33.19 -40.72
CA TYR A 245 41.29 32.21 -41.51
C TYR A 245 41.12 32.42 -43.01
N ALA A 246 39.89 32.63 -43.47
CA ALA A 246 39.58 32.90 -44.86
C ALA A 246 40.32 34.18 -45.37
N VAL A 247 40.35 35.28 -44.57
CA VAL A 247 41.07 36.49 -44.85
C VAL A 247 42.57 36.23 -44.87
N SER A 248 43.15 35.45 -43.97
CA SER A 248 44.57 35.10 -43.94
C SER A 248 44.99 34.29 -45.16
N VAL A 249 44.18 33.33 -45.60
CA VAL A 249 44.39 32.54 -46.82
C VAL A 249 44.34 33.45 -48.04
N LEU A 250 43.37 34.36 -48.10
CA LEU A 250 43.23 35.33 -49.19
C LEU A 250 44.46 36.30 -49.25
N SER A 251 44.86 36.81 -48.09
CA SER A 251 46.03 37.70 -48.01
C SER A 251 47.36 37.04 -48.47
N SER A 252 47.48 35.73 -48.09
CA SER A 252 48.65 34.96 -48.54
C SER A 252 48.67 34.71 -50.07
N ALA A 253 47.47 34.47 -50.66
CA ALA A 253 47.29 34.29 -52.08
C ALA A 253 47.59 35.62 -52.87
N ILE A 254 47.21 36.76 -52.30
CA ILE A 254 47.51 38.09 -52.87
C ILE A 254 49.01 38.33 -52.84
N ALA A 255 49.68 38.02 -51.75
CA ALA A 255 51.11 38.19 -51.61
C ALA A 255 51.92 37.34 -52.63
N GLN A 256 51.37 36.27 -53.12
CA GLN A 256 51.94 35.38 -54.14
C GLN A 256 51.64 35.79 -55.61
N GLY A 257 51.06 36.97 -55.82
CA GLY A 257 50.93 37.53 -57.19
C GLY A 257 49.57 37.33 -57.88
N GLY A 258 48.57 36.99 -57.14
CA GLY A 258 47.25 36.71 -57.71
C GLY A 258 46.29 37.89 -57.74
N SER A 259 46.57 38.98 -58.46
CA SER A 259 45.68 40.16 -58.56
C SER A 259 44.29 39.83 -59.17
N THR A 260 44.26 38.88 -60.08
CA THR A 260 42.97 38.42 -60.73
C THR A 260 42.01 37.67 -59.79
N ALA A 261 42.56 36.97 -58.79
CA ALA A 261 41.77 36.27 -57.78
C ALA A 261 41.08 37.25 -56.82
N VAL A 262 41.70 38.36 -56.52
CA VAL A 262 41.16 39.42 -55.65
C VAL A 262 39.96 40.11 -56.30
N GLU A 263 40.08 40.43 -57.59
CA GLU A 263 38.99 41.05 -58.38
C GLU A 263 37.78 40.10 -58.43
N PHE A 264 38.02 38.82 -58.58
CA PHE A 264 36.93 37.78 -58.59
C PHE A 264 36.22 37.72 -57.23
N GLU A 265 36.94 37.68 -56.12
CA GLU A 265 36.37 37.64 -54.79
C GLU A 265 35.62 38.91 -54.39
N ILE A 266 36.15 40.09 -54.77
CA ILE A 266 35.45 41.38 -54.61
C ILE A 266 34.12 41.36 -55.40
N ARG A 267 34.12 40.90 -56.64
CA ARG A 267 32.90 40.77 -57.45
C ARG A 267 31.91 39.78 -56.88
N LYS A 268 32.36 38.63 -56.29
CA LYS A 268 31.53 37.63 -55.60
C LYS A 268 30.90 38.21 -54.35
N LEU A 269 31.68 38.92 -53.48
CA LEU A 269 31.17 39.61 -52.33
C LEU A 269 30.12 40.68 -52.63
N GLN A 270 30.36 41.45 -53.73
CA GLN A 270 29.41 42.43 -54.21
C GLN A 270 28.10 41.76 -54.73
N ALA A 271 28.22 40.63 -55.44
CA ALA A 271 27.05 39.86 -55.89
C ALA A 271 26.26 39.23 -54.71
N GLN A 272 26.98 38.80 -53.68
CA GLN A 272 26.38 38.23 -52.45
C GLN A 272 25.68 39.31 -51.62
N ALA A 273 26.31 40.50 -51.45
CA ALA A 273 25.68 41.64 -50.81
C ALA A 273 24.43 42.14 -51.56
N MET A 274 24.48 42.16 -52.88
CA MET A 274 23.27 42.43 -53.70
C MET A 274 22.16 41.40 -53.53
N LYS A 275 22.52 40.12 -53.43
CA LYS A 275 21.56 39.05 -53.18
C LYS A 275 20.91 39.18 -51.80
N ASP A 276 21.69 39.50 -50.78
CA ASP A 276 21.19 39.66 -49.40
C ASP A 276 20.30 40.90 -49.26
N ILE A 277 20.63 42.00 -49.96
CA ILE A 277 19.75 43.16 -50.07
C ILE A 277 18.46 42.84 -50.82
N ALA A 278 18.52 42.01 -51.88
CA ALA A 278 17.34 41.60 -52.66
C ALA A 278 16.43 40.63 -51.88
N GLN A 279 16.96 39.89 -50.95
CA GLN A 279 16.20 38.94 -50.07
C GLN A 279 15.69 39.57 -48.77
N GLY A 280 16.20 40.77 -48.42
CA GLY A 280 15.73 41.51 -47.25
C GLY A 280 14.32 42.02 -47.44
N SER A 281 13.38 41.60 -46.56
CA SER A 281 11.93 41.91 -46.64
C SER A 281 11.58 43.37 -46.33
N ASN A 282 12.54 44.21 -45.95
CA ASN A 282 12.28 45.59 -45.51
C ASN A 282 13.28 46.58 -46.15
N GLY A 283 12.77 47.36 -47.09
CA GLY A 283 13.37 48.64 -47.47
C GLY A 283 14.07 48.66 -48.83
N LYS A 284 13.44 49.29 -49.72
CA LYS A 284 13.93 49.63 -51.09
C LYS A 284 15.00 50.74 -50.99
N VAL A 285 16.16 50.44 -50.51
CA VAL A 285 17.30 51.36 -50.67
C VAL A 285 18.31 50.68 -51.57
N PHE A 286 18.33 51.08 -52.84
CA PHE A 286 19.37 50.69 -53.78
C PHE A 286 20.59 51.67 -53.64
N VAL A 287 21.60 51.19 -52.95
CA VAL A 287 22.93 51.85 -53.03
C VAL A 287 23.66 51.21 -54.19
N VAL A 288 23.69 51.90 -55.32
CA VAL A 288 24.48 51.49 -56.49
C VAL A 288 25.82 52.12 -56.37
N PRO A 289 26.95 51.39 -56.19
CA PRO A 289 28.28 51.96 -56.24
C PRO A 289 28.50 52.64 -57.57
N SER A 290 29.17 53.82 -57.60
CA SER A 290 29.44 54.62 -58.77
C SER A 290 30.13 53.85 -59.91
N ASP A 291 30.94 52.86 -59.56
CA ASP A 291 31.68 52.02 -60.51
C ASP A 291 30.79 51.05 -61.34
N VAL A 292 29.64 50.69 -60.82
CA VAL A 292 28.67 49.85 -61.56
C VAL A 292 27.88 50.71 -62.55
N LEU A 293 27.59 51.94 -62.20
CA LEU A 293 26.94 52.87 -63.14
C LEU A 293 27.84 53.19 -64.31
N SER A 294 29.13 53.36 -64.07
CA SER A 294 30.12 53.63 -65.15
C SER A 294 30.30 52.43 -66.10
N SER A 295 30.23 51.21 -65.59
CA SER A 295 30.32 49.98 -66.39
C SER A 295 29.05 49.70 -67.20
N LEU A 296 27.89 50.04 -66.68
CA LEU A 296 26.59 49.93 -67.38
C LEU A 296 26.46 51.04 -68.42
N GLY A 297 26.93 52.27 -68.16
CA GLY A 297 26.97 53.33 -69.10
C GLY A 297 27.83 53.01 -70.34
N GLY A 298 28.97 52.36 -70.14
CA GLY A 298 29.83 51.89 -71.24
C GLY A 298 29.29 50.75 -72.07
N ALA A 299 28.39 49.88 -71.43
CA ALA A 299 27.74 48.81 -72.13
C ALA A 299 26.55 49.32 -72.98
N ILE A 300 25.79 50.26 -72.45
CA ILE A 300 24.63 50.88 -73.14
C ILE A 300 25.12 51.72 -74.37
N THR A 301 26.20 52.43 -74.26
CA THR A 301 26.79 53.18 -75.42
C THR A 301 27.35 52.28 -76.52
N ARG A 302 27.77 51.03 -76.17
CA ARG A 302 28.18 50.04 -77.19
C ARG A 302 27.01 49.33 -77.88
N VAL A 303 25.86 49.31 -77.27
CA VAL A 303 24.68 48.66 -77.84
C VAL A 303 23.86 49.65 -78.64
N LEU A 304 23.86 50.94 -78.33
CA LEU A 304 23.10 51.98 -79.04
C LEU A 304 23.94 52.72 -80.09
N GLY A 305 25.22 52.44 -80.23
CA GLY A 305 26.11 53.06 -81.17
C GLY A 305 26.47 52.21 -82.39
N ARG A 306 25.57 51.28 -82.77
CA ARG A 306 25.76 50.52 -83.98
C ARG A 306 24.57 50.75 -84.94
N ASP A 307 24.65 51.89 -85.63
CA ASP A 307 24.14 52.13 -86.90
C ASP A 307 25.14 52.88 -87.75
#